data_16fb8fb20185030e91d0855b206c62b2
#
_entry.id   16fb8fb20185030e91d0855b206c62b2
#
_cell.length_a   1.000
_cell.length_b   1.000
_cell.length_c   1.000
_cell.angle_alpha   90.00
_cell.angle_beta   90.00
_cell.angle_gamma   90.00
#
_symmetry.space_group_name_H-M   'P 1'
#
loop_
_entity.id
_entity.type
_entity.pdbx_description
1 polymer ?
#
loop_
_entity_poly.entity_id
_entity_poly.type
_entity_poly.pdbx_seq_one_letter_code
_entity_poly.pdbx_strand_id
1 'polypeptide(L)'
;MEEKLLTQYKVNIMSTRAQVRFATREQGVSFNDHPKVIHAQFYVHHDGYPEGLGVEIAESLTKYQKITNWEIEELNTKHSDLEYIYYVWQHPMKDAWISIFAVQPFGDQVGECIFVGRPSDLINKYKDD
;
A
#
# COMPACT_ATOMS: atom_id res chain seq x y z
N MET A 1 -6.83 -5.73 32.79
CA MET A 1 -6.58 -6.66 31.69
C MET A 1 -7.12 -6.16 30.36
N GLU A 2 -8.35 -5.69 30.34
CA GLU A 2 -8.96 -5.15 29.11
C GLU A 2 -8.22 -3.93 28.57
N GLU A 3 -7.79 -3.01 29.42
CA GLU A 3 -7.02 -1.84 29.00
C GLU A 3 -5.70 -2.23 28.35
N LYS A 4 -5.05 -3.25 28.88
CA LYS A 4 -3.77 -3.73 28.35
C LYS A 4 -3.94 -4.32 26.96
N LEU A 5 -5.01 -5.07 26.74
CA LEU A 5 -5.33 -5.65 25.43
C LEU A 5 -5.68 -4.57 24.40
N LEU A 6 -6.47 -3.56 24.80
CA LEU A 6 -6.84 -2.46 23.93
C LEU A 6 -5.60 -1.63 23.53
N THR A 7 -4.72 -1.36 24.49
CA THR A 7 -3.49 -0.62 24.23
C THR A 7 -2.60 -1.38 23.24
N GLN A 8 -2.48 -2.68 23.43
CA GLN A 8 -1.67 -3.53 22.55
C GLN A 8 -2.26 -3.60 21.14
N TYR A 9 -3.58 -3.67 21.04
CA TYR A 9 -4.28 -3.66 19.76
C TYR A 9 -4.01 -2.34 19.01
N LYS A 10 -4.12 -1.21 19.69
CA LYS A 10 -3.84 0.10 19.10
C LYS A 10 -2.39 0.21 18.62
N VAL A 11 -1.46 -0.28 19.43
CA VAL A 11 -0.04 -0.28 19.05
C VAL A 11 0.18 -1.11 17.80
N ASN A 12 -0.45 -2.30 17.71
CA ASN A 12 -0.33 -3.16 16.54
C ASN A 12 -0.88 -2.49 15.28
N ILE A 13 -2.02 -1.79 15.39
CA ILE A 13 -2.58 -1.05 14.25
C ILE A 13 -1.63 0.06 13.82
N MET A 14 -1.09 0.82 14.78
CA MET A 14 -0.16 1.92 14.50
C MET A 14 1.17 1.41 13.95
N SER A 15 1.51 0.14 14.24
CA SER A 15 2.74 -0.48 13.78
C SER A 15 2.58 -1.27 12.49
N THR A 16 1.45 -1.10 11.79
CA THR A 16 1.22 -1.80 10.52
C THR A 16 2.28 -1.41 9.51
N ARG A 17 2.98 -2.41 9.00
CA ARG A 17 4.08 -2.25 8.05
C ARG A 17 3.57 -2.46 6.64
N ALA A 18 4.11 -1.67 5.72
CA ALA A 18 3.73 -1.77 4.32
C ALA A 18 4.90 -1.43 3.41
N GLN A 19 4.76 -1.79 2.15
CA GLN A 19 5.70 -1.45 1.11
C GLN A 19 4.93 -0.76 -0.02
N VAL A 20 5.49 0.32 -0.55
CA VAL A 20 4.91 1.05 -1.68
C VAL A 20 5.83 0.88 -2.87
N ARG A 21 5.30 0.43 -3.99
CA ARG A 21 6.06 0.18 -5.21
C ARG A 21 5.47 0.98 -6.36
N PHE A 22 6.32 1.72 -7.04
CA PHE A 22 5.95 2.38 -8.31
C PHE A 22 6.32 1.42 -9.43
N ALA A 23 5.36 1.07 -10.26
CA ALA A 23 5.50 -0.07 -11.15
C ALA A 23 4.94 0.21 -12.53
N THR A 24 5.39 -0.59 -13.50
CA THR A 24 4.75 -0.70 -14.80
C THR A 24 4.05 -2.05 -14.86
N ARG A 25 2.77 -2.03 -15.21
CA ARG A 25 2.01 -3.27 -15.39
C ARG A 25 2.15 -3.71 -16.84
N GLU A 26 2.57 -4.95 -17.04
CA GLU A 26 2.73 -5.50 -18.36
C GLU A 26 1.37 -5.74 -19.03
N GLN A 27 1.33 -5.57 -20.35
CA GLN A 27 0.14 -5.83 -21.15
C GLN A 27 -0.25 -7.31 -21.04
N GLY A 28 -1.53 -7.58 -20.86
CA GLY A 28 -2.04 -8.93 -20.76
C GLY A 28 -2.02 -9.54 -19.38
N VAL A 29 -1.43 -8.83 -18.39
CA VAL A 29 -1.45 -9.28 -17.00
C VAL A 29 -2.73 -8.78 -16.33
N SER A 30 -3.37 -9.63 -15.55
CA SER A 30 -4.57 -9.26 -14.82
C SER A 30 -4.30 -8.10 -13.87
N PHE A 31 -5.27 -7.19 -13.72
CA PHE A 31 -5.17 -6.09 -12.77
C PHE A 31 -5.12 -6.58 -11.32
N ASN A 32 -5.53 -7.81 -11.06
CA ASN A 32 -5.47 -8.41 -9.73
C ASN A 32 -4.15 -9.10 -9.43
N ASP A 33 -3.22 -9.15 -10.38
CA ASP A 33 -1.90 -9.73 -10.18
C ASP A 33 -0.88 -8.65 -9.84
N HIS A 34 0.19 -9.05 -9.19
CA HIS A 34 1.31 -8.15 -8.89
C HIS A 34 1.98 -7.70 -10.19
N PRO A 35 2.21 -6.38 -10.37
CA PRO A 35 3.08 -5.92 -11.45
C PRO A 35 4.49 -6.47 -11.27
N LYS A 36 5.17 -6.77 -12.39
CA LYS A 36 6.50 -7.38 -12.36
C LYS A 36 7.64 -6.38 -12.48
N VAL A 37 7.41 -5.24 -13.12
CA VAL A 37 8.45 -4.24 -13.36
C VAL A 37 8.31 -3.14 -12.32
N ILE A 38 9.27 -3.09 -11.42
CA ILE A 38 9.26 -2.14 -10.31
C ILE A 38 10.34 -1.08 -10.56
N HIS A 39 9.96 0.19 -10.45
CA HIS A 39 10.86 1.32 -10.70
C HIS A 39 11.37 1.96 -9.42
N ALA A 40 10.56 1.99 -8.38
CA ALA A 40 10.92 2.56 -7.09
C ALA A 40 10.16 1.83 -5.99
N GLN A 41 10.77 1.76 -4.83
CA GLN A 41 10.22 0.99 -3.73
C GLN A 41 10.50 1.72 -2.41
N PHE A 42 9.51 1.72 -1.54
CA PHE A 42 9.57 2.40 -0.25
C PHE A 42 9.04 1.48 0.84
N TYR A 43 9.64 1.57 2.01
CA TYR A 43 9.17 0.87 3.21
C TYR A 43 8.48 1.86 4.14
N VAL A 44 7.35 1.48 4.70
CA VAL A 44 6.56 2.30 5.60
C VAL A 44 6.38 1.56 6.92
N HIS A 45 6.91 2.14 7.99
CA HIS A 45 6.96 1.52 9.31
C HIS A 45 5.64 1.59 10.08
N HIS A 46 4.82 2.62 9.82
CA HIS A 46 3.63 2.90 10.62
C HIS A 46 2.46 3.26 9.74
N ASP A 47 1.25 2.91 10.20
CA ASP A 47 0.00 3.31 9.57
C ASP A 47 -0.14 2.84 8.13
N GLY A 48 0.41 1.65 7.84
CA GLY A 48 0.41 1.09 6.49
C GLY A 48 -0.93 0.53 6.01
N TYR A 49 -1.98 0.60 6.83
CA TYR A 49 -3.32 0.12 6.46
C TYR A 49 -3.99 1.05 5.45
N PRO A 50 -4.99 0.54 4.68
CA PRO A 50 -5.59 1.32 3.59
C PRO A 50 -6.21 2.65 3.99
N GLU A 51 -6.84 2.74 5.16
CA GLU A 51 -7.44 3.99 5.67
C GLU A 51 -6.39 5.06 5.98
N GLY A 52 -5.15 4.66 6.23
CA GLY A 52 -4.03 5.56 6.46
C GLY A 52 -3.19 5.74 5.21
N LEU A 53 -2.29 4.80 4.98
CA LEU A 53 -1.33 4.89 3.86
C LEU A 53 -2.02 4.90 2.50
N GLY A 54 -3.04 4.08 2.30
CA GLY A 54 -3.75 4.05 1.02
C GLY A 54 -4.33 5.41 0.67
N VAL A 55 -5.00 6.04 1.61
CA VAL A 55 -5.57 7.38 1.43
C VAL A 55 -4.46 8.41 1.20
N GLU A 56 -3.35 8.31 1.94
CA GLU A 56 -2.20 9.20 1.76
C GLU A 56 -1.63 9.11 0.33
N ILE A 57 -1.46 7.89 -0.18
CA ILE A 57 -1.00 7.70 -1.56
C ILE A 57 -1.98 8.33 -2.54
N ALA A 58 -3.27 8.05 -2.39
CA ALA A 58 -4.29 8.55 -3.29
C ALA A 58 -4.35 10.08 -3.28
N GLU A 59 -4.27 10.68 -2.11
CA GLU A 59 -4.28 12.13 -1.99
C GLU A 59 -3.01 12.76 -2.55
N SER A 60 -1.85 12.11 -2.41
CA SER A 60 -0.60 12.62 -2.96
C SER A 60 -0.58 12.60 -4.49
N LEU A 61 -1.36 11.71 -5.11
CA LEU A 61 -1.48 11.65 -6.57
C LEU A 61 -2.47 12.68 -7.13
N THR A 62 -3.35 13.19 -6.30
CA THR A 62 -4.38 14.17 -6.72
C THR A 62 -4.07 15.58 -6.25
N LYS A 63 -3.30 15.73 -5.19
CA LYS A 63 -2.93 17.01 -4.60
C LYS A 63 -1.48 16.93 -4.16
N TYR A 64 -0.81 18.08 -4.14
CA TYR A 64 0.51 18.13 -3.53
C TYR A 64 0.38 17.86 -2.04
N GLN A 65 1.08 16.81 -1.57
CA GLN A 65 1.15 16.49 -0.16
C GLN A 65 2.57 16.07 0.20
N LYS A 66 2.99 16.44 1.39
CA LYS A 66 4.30 16.07 1.89
C LYS A 66 4.26 14.62 2.41
N ILE A 67 5.12 13.78 1.87
CA ILE A 67 5.29 12.40 2.31
C ILE A 67 6.45 12.40 3.31
N THR A 68 6.20 11.96 4.54
CA THR A 68 7.20 12.07 5.61
C THR A 68 7.68 10.73 6.17
N ASN A 69 6.90 9.65 5.98
CA ASN A 69 7.17 8.38 6.65
C ASN A 69 7.65 7.28 5.71
N TRP A 70 7.92 7.59 4.47
CA TRP A 70 8.34 6.61 3.48
C TRP A 70 9.85 6.61 3.37
N GLU A 71 10.46 5.43 3.52
CA GLU A 71 11.90 5.25 3.34
C GLU A 71 12.17 4.62 1.99
N ILE A 72 12.91 5.32 1.14
CA ILE A 72 13.33 4.74 -0.13
C ILE A 72 14.31 3.60 0.13
N GLU A 73 14.16 2.53 -0.64
CA GLU A 73 15.03 1.36 -0.49
C GLU A 73 15.40 0.81 -1.87
N GLU A 74 16.40 -0.05 -1.89
CA GLU A 74 16.81 -0.69 -3.13
C GLU A 74 15.72 -1.66 -3.61
N LEU A 75 15.61 -1.78 -4.93
CA LEU A 75 14.70 -2.74 -5.54
C LEU A 75 15.08 -4.14 -5.06
N ASN A 76 14.08 -4.98 -4.88
CA ASN A 76 14.21 -6.34 -4.38
C ASN A 76 14.50 -6.45 -2.88
N THR A 77 14.51 -5.35 -2.14
CA THR A 77 14.56 -5.41 -0.68
C THR A 77 13.31 -6.13 -0.19
N LYS A 78 13.52 -7.16 0.63
CA LYS A 78 12.43 -7.99 1.15
C LYS A 78 12.24 -7.74 2.64
N HIS A 79 10.98 -7.68 3.03
CA HIS A 79 10.59 -7.58 4.43
C HIS A 79 9.65 -8.73 4.73
N SER A 80 9.74 -9.29 5.93
CA SER A 80 8.86 -10.37 6.35
C SER A 80 7.68 -9.89 7.18
N ASP A 81 7.68 -8.63 7.58
CA ASP A 81 6.69 -8.06 8.50
C ASP A 81 5.60 -7.25 7.80
N LEU A 82 5.50 -7.31 6.48
CA LEU A 82 4.52 -6.55 5.74
C LEU A 82 3.11 -7.09 5.96
N GLU A 83 2.17 -6.19 6.11
CA GLU A 83 0.73 -6.49 6.13
C GLU A 83 0.05 -6.03 4.85
N TYR A 84 0.63 -5.05 4.16
CA TYR A 84 0.10 -4.55 2.89
C TYR A 84 1.22 -4.22 1.93
N ILE A 85 0.93 -4.42 0.64
CA ILE A 85 1.79 -3.98 -0.46
C ILE A 85 0.95 -3.13 -1.38
N TYR A 86 1.44 -1.93 -1.67
CA TYR A 86 0.79 -0.96 -2.54
C TYR A 86 1.58 -0.82 -3.82
N TYR A 87 0.87 -0.77 -4.95
CA TYR A 87 1.46 -0.45 -6.24
C TYR A 87 0.81 0.80 -6.80
N VAL A 88 1.63 1.70 -7.29
CA VAL A 88 1.19 2.85 -8.08
C VAL A 88 1.66 2.59 -9.51
N TRP A 89 0.72 2.56 -10.46
CA TRP A 89 1.04 2.23 -11.84
C TRP A 89 0.16 3.01 -12.79
N GLN A 90 0.60 3.15 -14.05
CA GLN A 90 -0.14 3.91 -15.04
C GLN A 90 -1.08 2.98 -15.80
N HIS A 91 -2.37 3.31 -15.77
CA HIS A 91 -3.39 2.60 -16.54
C HIS A 91 -3.21 2.93 -18.04
N PRO A 92 -3.62 2.03 -18.96
CA PRO A 92 -3.58 2.32 -20.40
C PRO A 92 -4.26 3.63 -20.81
N MET A 93 -5.23 4.09 -20.04
CA MET A 93 -5.86 5.40 -20.25
C MET A 93 -5.00 6.56 -19.73
N LYS A 94 -3.79 6.27 -19.27
CA LYS A 94 -2.74 7.21 -18.85
C LYS A 94 -2.95 7.92 -17.52
N ASP A 95 -3.95 7.55 -16.75
CA ASP A 95 -4.09 8.02 -15.38
C ASP A 95 -3.41 7.03 -14.41
N ALA A 96 -3.04 7.53 -13.23
CA ALA A 96 -2.44 6.70 -12.20
C ALA A 96 -3.50 5.87 -11.48
N TRP A 97 -3.23 4.59 -11.32
CA TRP A 97 -4.07 3.65 -10.57
C TRP A 97 -3.29 3.11 -9.39
N ILE A 98 -4.01 2.62 -8.40
CA ILE A 98 -3.43 2.04 -7.19
C ILE A 98 -3.97 0.62 -7.03
N SER A 99 -3.08 -0.31 -6.72
CA SER A 99 -3.45 -1.67 -6.29
C SER A 99 -3.01 -1.86 -4.84
N ILE A 100 -3.86 -2.50 -4.05
CA ILE A 100 -3.55 -2.83 -2.66
C ILE A 100 -3.63 -4.33 -2.49
N PHE A 101 -2.57 -4.93 -1.97
CA PHE A 101 -2.53 -6.34 -1.62
C PHE A 101 -2.44 -6.48 -0.11
N ALA A 102 -3.31 -7.30 0.47
CA ALA A 102 -3.21 -7.71 1.87
C ALA A 102 -2.34 -8.96 1.92
N VAL A 103 -1.28 -8.91 2.71
CA VAL A 103 -0.36 -10.05 2.86
C VAL A 103 -0.28 -10.45 4.33
N GLN A 104 0.16 -11.67 4.58
CA GLN A 104 0.27 -12.17 5.94
C GLN A 104 1.68 -11.93 6.48
N PRO A 105 1.84 -11.15 7.56
CA PRO A 105 3.14 -10.92 8.16
C PRO A 105 3.78 -12.24 8.58
N PHE A 106 5.06 -12.41 8.26
CA PHE A 106 5.83 -13.61 8.53
C PHE A 106 5.23 -14.89 7.90
N GLY A 107 4.38 -14.70 6.88
CA GLY A 107 3.76 -15.80 6.15
C GLY A 107 3.74 -15.51 4.66
N ASP A 108 2.59 -15.75 4.04
CA ASP A 108 2.43 -15.55 2.60
C ASP A 108 2.56 -14.07 2.23
N GLN A 109 3.63 -13.73 1.52
CA GLN A 109 3.91 -12.36 1.07
C GLN A 109 3.39 -12.08 -0.34
N VAL A 110 2.74 -13.05 -0.98
CA VAL A 110 2.03 -12.85 -2.24
C VAL A 110 0.70 -12.17 -1.96
N GLY A 111 -0.07 -12.72 -1.04
CA GLY A 111 -1.30 -12.11 -0.57
C GLY A 111 -2.43 -12.08 -1.58
N GLU A 112 -3.41 -11.26 -1.27
CA GLU A 112 -4.63 -11.13 -2.04
C GLU A 112 -4.87 -9.66 -2.39
N CYS A 113 -5.23 -9.39 -3.65
CA CYS A 113 -5.57 -8.05 -4.10
C CYS A 113 -6.93 -7.65 -3.50
N ILE A 114 -6.94 -6.60 -2.70
CA ILE A 114 -8.15 -6.13 -2.03
C ILE A 114 -8.70 -4.83 -2.66
N PHE A 115 -7.92 -4.19 -3.50
CA PHE A 115 -8.36 -2.98 -4.18
C PHE A 115 -7.54 -2.77 -5.46
N VAL A 116 -8.24 -2.38 -6.53
CA VAL A 116 -7.64 -1.86 -7.76
C VAL A 116 -8.52 -0.72 -8.24
N GLY A 117 -7.95 0.43 -8.50
CA GLY A 117 -8.73 1.54 -9.02
C GLY A 117 -7.97 2.86 -9.00
N ARG A 118 -8.73 3.90 -9.28
CA ARG A 118 -8.23 5.28 -9.29
C ARG A 118 -8.06 5.82 -7.88
N PRO A 119 -7.24 6.86 -7.70
CA PRO A 119 -7.12 7.50 -6.39
C PRO A 119 -8.46 7.94 -5.79
N SER A 120 -9.36 8.48 -6.61
CA SER A 120 -10.70 8.90 -6.14
C SER A 120 -11.52 7.73 -5.61
N ASP A 121 -11.42 6.56 -6.27
CA ASP A 121 -12.13 5.37 -5.82
C ASP A 121 -11.60 4.88 -4.48
N LEU A 122 -10.28 4.96 -4.29
CA LEU A 122 -9.66 4.56 -3.04
C LEU A 122 -10.09 5.48 -1.89
N ILE A 123 -10.08 6.79 -2.14
CA ILE A 123 -10.51 7.78 -1.15
C ILE A 123 -11.96 7.52 -0.76
N ASN A 124 -12.83 7.28 -1.73
CA ASN A 124 -14.25 7.01 -1.45
C ASN A 124 -14.45 5.75 -0.62
N LYS A 125 -13.60 4.74 -0.84
CA LYS A 125 -13.74 3.46 -0.13
C LYS A 125 -13.18 3.51 1.28
N TYR A 126 -12.06 4.18 1.49
CA TYR A 126 -11.29 4.04 2.73
C TYR A 126 -11.21 5.28 3.59
N LYS A 127 -11.46 6.46 3.06
CA LYS A 127 -11.35 7.67 3.86
C LYS A 127 -12.59 7.85 4.74
N ASP A 128 -12.35 7.97 6.03
CA ASP A 128 -13.40 8.32 6.98
C ASP A 128 -13.61 9.82 6.98
N ASP A 129 -14.86 10.22 7.02
CA ASP A 129 -15.23 11.63 7.11
C ASP A 129 -15.09 12.19 8.52
#